data_c616d4ba737fb2b12bb0dec8da72642e
#
_entry.id   c616d4ba737fb2b12bb0dec8da72642e
#
_cell.length_a   1.000
_cell.length_b   1.000
_cell.length_c   1.000
_cell.angle_alpha   90.00
_cell.angle_beta   90.00
_cell.angle_gamma   90.00
#
_symmetry.space_group_name_H-M   'P 1'
#
loop_
_entity.id
_entity.type
_entity.pdbx_description
1 polymer ?
#
loop_
_entity_poly.entity_id
_entity_poly.type
_entity_poly.pdbx_seq_one_letter_code
_entity_poly.pdbx_strand_id
1 'polypeptide(L)'
;MSAILRRASLGDLDRVMALENSVFTTDAWSREGMAHELASPDGWYLVAEDDEVDGAGETPLAGYCGLLVLPGAPDADVQTIAVAPRARRRGLGRALMTEMIDEARRRRVREMFLEVRADNPGAQHLYESLGFEPIAVRPRYYMPDGVDAVVMRLALTPASTGAVGTSDAASQTGHSS
;
A
#
# COMPACT_ATOMS: atom_id res chain seq x y z
N MET A 1 -1.28 8.30 -21.29
CA MET A 1 -1.95 8.95 -20.16
C MET A 1 -1.28 8.51 -18.90
N SER A 2 -0.67 9.41 -18.20
CA SER A 2 -0.11 9.15 -16.88
C SER A 2 -1.06 9.68 -15.82
N ALA A 3 -1.14 8.96 -14.70
CA ALA A 3 -1.85 9.43 -13.53
C ALA A 3 -0.89 10.17 -12.60
N ILE A 4 -1.38 11.25 -12.00
CA ILE A 4 -0.63 12.00 -10.99
C ILE A 4 -1.04 11.45 -9.63
N LEU A 5 -0.05 11.01 -8.85
CA LEU A 5 -0.25 10.55 -7.49
C LEU A 5 0.01 11.70 -6.51
N ARG A 6 -0.90 11.91 -5.58
CA ARG A 6 -0.74 12.88 -4.48
C ARG A 6 -1.35 12.38 -3.19
N ARG A 7 -0.96 13.01 -2.08
CA ARG A 7 -1.58 12.72 -0.79
C ARG A 7 -3.06 13.10 -0.80
N ALA A 8 -3.87 12.18 -0.30
CA ALA A 8 -5.29 12.40 -0.08
C ALA A 8 -5.56 13.27 1.16
N SER A 9 -6.66 13.97 1.14
CA SER A 9 -7.19 14.74 2.28
C SER A 9 -8.68 14.49 2.44
N LEU A 10 -9.28 15.04 3.52
CA LEU A 10 -10.73 14.98 3.71
C LEU A 10 -11.51 15.61 2.56
N GLY A 11 -10.94 16.57 1.84
CA GLY A 11 -11.55 17.14 0.63
C GLY A 11 -11.73 16.15 -0.50
N ASP A 12 -11.04 15.01 -0.47
CA ASP A 12 -11.15 13.96 -1.48
C ASP A 12 -12.22 12.91 -1.13
N LEU A 13 -12.87 13.01 0.02
CA LEU A 13 -13.78 11.99 0.54
C LEU A 13 -14.89 11.61 -0.45
N ASP A 14 -15.53 12.58 -1.07
CA ASP A 14 -16.63 12.32 -2.02
C ASP A 14 -16.14 11.52 -3.24
N ARG A 15 -15.01 11.91 -3.79
CA ARG A 15 -14.40 11.24 -4.95
C ARG A 15 -13.88 9.85 -4.58
N VAL A 16 -13.26 9.71 -3.42
CA VAL A 16 -12.81 8.41 -2.90
C VAL A 16 -14.00 7.47 -2.72
N MET A 17 -15.08 7.93 -2.09
CA MET A 17 -16.27 7.10 -1.88
C MET A 17 -16.97 6.76 -3.19
N ALA A 18 -16.98 7.65 -4.16
CA ALA A 18 -17.54 7.34 -5.48
C ALA A 18 -16.75 6.20 -6.15
N LEU A 19 -15.44 6.23 -6.08
CA LEU A 19 -14.58 5.16 -6.60
C LEU A 19 -14.76 3.86 -5.80
N GLU A 20 -14.72 3.93 -4.48
CA GLU A 20 -14.90 2.80 -3.57
C GLU A 20 -16.20 2.03 -3.88
N ASN A 21 -17.31 2.75 -3.95
CA ASN A 21 -18.61 2.16 -4.24
C ASN A 21 -18.73 1.61 -5.65
N SER A 22 -17.95 2.12 -6.59
CA SER A 22 -17.94 1.60 -7.97
C SER A 22 -17.13 0.32 -8.12
N VAL A 23 -16.11 0.13 -7.30
CA VAL A 23 -15.20 -1.02 -7.34
C VAL A 23 -15.64 -2.14 -6.40
N PHE A 24 -16.07 -1.78 -5.20
CA PHE A 24 -16.48 -2.72 -4.16
C PHE A 24 -18.00 -2.64 -3.96
N THR A 25 -18.72 -3.60 -4.52
CA THR A 25 -20.19 -3.56 -4.50
C THR A 25 -20.80 -4.07 -3.21
N THR A 26 -20.09 -4.92 -2.47
CA THR A 26 -20.62 -5.59 -1.26
C THR A 26 -19.82 -5.31 0.00
N ASP A 27 -18.56 -5.01 -0.13
CA ASP A 27 -17.59 -4.85 0.97
C ASP A 27 -16.92 -3.46 0.97
N ALA A 28 -17.59 -2.47 0.41
CA ALA A 28 -17.11 -1.09 0.40
C ALA A 28 -17.00 -0.51 1.82
N TRP A 29 -15.99 0.31 2.04
CA TRP A 29 -15.87 1.10 3.26
C TRP A 29 -17.10 2.02 3.43
N SER A 30 -17.49 2.23 4.68
CA SER A 30 -18.49 3.26 4.98
C SER A 30 -17.90 4.65 4.81
N ARG A 31 -18.74 5.63 4.48
CA ARG A 31 -18.31 7.03 4.38
C ARG A 31 -17.67 7.54 5.68
N GLU A 32 -18.28 7.21 6.82
CA GLU A 32 -17.78 7.59 8.14
C GLU A 32 -16.41 6.95 8.44
N GLY A 33 -16.27 5.66 8.14
CA GLY A 33 -15.00 4.95 8.28
C GLY A 33 -13.90 5.55 7.41
N MET A 34 -14.20 5.84 6.15
CA MET A 34 -13.23 6.44 5.24
C MET A 34 -12.85 7.87 5.67
N ALA A 35 -13.81 8.66 6.14
CA ALA A 35 -13.52 9.99 6.68
C ALA A 35 -12.59 9.93 7.88
N HIS A 36 -12.80 8.95 8.76
CA HIS A 36 -11.91 8.71 9.89
C HIS A 36 -10.49 8.36 9.44
N GLU A 37 -10.36 7.46 8.47
CA GLU A 37 -9.05 7.07 7.93
C GLU A 37 -8.32 8.23 7.26
N LEU A 38 -9.00 9.03 6.44
CA LEU A 38 -8.41 10.18 5.77
C LEU A 38 -7.96 11.28 6.73
N ALA A 39 -8.61 11.40 7.88
CA ALA A 39 -8.28 12.37 8.92
C ALA A 39 -7.23 11.85 9.91
N SER A 40 -6.99 10.55 9.95
CA SER A 40 -6.07 9.94 10.92
C SER A 40 -4.62 10.30 10.63
N PRO A 41 -3.84 10.72 11.65
CA PRO A 41 -2.40 10.96 11.49
C PRO A 41 -1.61 9.67 11.23
N ASP A 42 -2.17 8.50 11.55
CA ASP A 42 -1.53 7.20 11.36
C ASP A 42 -1.78 6.62 9.97
N GLY A 43 -2.78 7.17 9.26
CA GLY A 43 -3.10 6.80 7.89
C GLY A 43 -2.26 7.57 6.87
N TRP A 44 -1.88 6.88 5.82
CA TRP A 44 -1.20 7.47 4.68
C TRP A 44 -1.92 7.08 3.39
N TYR A 45 -2.68 8.00 2.86
CA TYR A 45 -3.57 7.77 1.71
C TYR A 45 -3.11 8.56 0.50
N LEU A 46 -3.17 7.94 -0.66
CA LEU A 46 -2.91 8.54 -1.96
C LEU A 46 -4.14 8.48 -2.84
N VAL A 47 -4.31 9.51 -3.65
CA VAL A 47 -5.24 9.52 -4.78
C VAL A 47 -4.47 9.63 -6.08
N ALA A 48 -4.99 9.00 -7.11
CA ALA A 48 -4.47 9.08 -8.47
C ALA A 48 -5.46 9.85 -9.34
N GLU A 49 -5.00 10.93 -9.94
CA GLU A 49 -5.76 11.78 -10.83
C GLU A 49 -5.29 11.59 -12.28
N ASP A 50 -6.19 11.59 -13.21
CA ASP A 50 -5.83 11.60 -14.63
C ASP A 50 -5.34 12.99 -15.05
N ASP A 51 -4.38 13.05 -15.95
CA ASP A 51 -3.85 14.30 -16.52
C ASP A 51 -4.90 15.09 -17.34
N GLU A 52 -5.96 14.45 -17.78
CA GLU A 52 -7.02 15.08 -18.53
C GLU A 52 -8.06 15.69 -17.60
N VAL A 53 -7.86 16.94 -17.25
CA VAL A 53 -8.86 17.75 -16.57
C VAL A 53 -9.74 18.36 -17.66
N ASP A 54 -10.89 17.73 -17.91
CA ASP A 54 -11.94 18.47 -18.57
C ASP A 54 -12.49 19.50 -17.58
N GLY A 55 -12.58 20.75 -17.99
CA GLY A 55 -12.76 21.93 -17.16
C GLY A 55 -14.08 22.04 -16.39
N ALA A 56 -14.65 20.94 -15.95
CA ALA A 56 -15.93 20.84 -15.22
C ALA A 56 -15.79 20.41 -13.74
N GLY A 57 -14.63 20.61 -13.14
CA GLY A 57 -14.53 20.74 -11.69
C GLY A 57 -14.38 19.47 -10.86
N GLU A 58 -14.83 18.30 -11.26
CA GLU A 58 -14.65 17.06 -10.47
C GLU A 58 -14.46 15.83 -11.34
N THR A 59 -13.23 15.69 -11.84
CA THR A 59 -12.84 14.46 -12.56
C THR A 59 -12.84 13.28 -11.59
N PRO A 60 -13.48 12.15 -11.93
CA PRO A 60 -13.41 10.94 -11.12
C PRO A 60 -11.96 10.48 -10.94
N LEU A 61 -11.63 9.98 -9.74
CA LEU A 61 -10.30 9.44 -9.47
C LEU A 61 -10.02 8.21 -10.33
N ALA A 62 -8.78 8.10 -10.81
CA ALA A 62 -8.29 6.90 -11.49
C ALA A 62 -8.02 5.76 -10.51
N GLY A 63 -7.64 6.08 -9.28
CA GLY A 63 -7.36 5.13 -8.24
C GLY A 63 -7.11 5.78 -6.90
N TYR A 64 -7.02 4.98 -5.86
CA TYR A 64 -6.57 5.41 -4.54
C TYR A 64 -6.04 4.22 -3.75
N CYS A 65 -5.27 4.50 -2.72
CA CYS A 65 -4.81 3.49 -1.79
C CYS A 65 -4.63 4.08 -0.39
N GLY A 66 -4.53 3.20 0.60
CA GLY A 66 -4.32 3.59 1.97
C GLY A 66 -3.42 2.62 2.72
N LEU A 67 -2.49 3.17 3.47
CA LEU A 67 -1.56 2.48 4.35
C LEU A 67 -1.79 2.94 5.78
N LEU A 68 -1.80 2.01 6.72
CA LEU A 68 -1.85 2.30 8.15
C LEU A 68 -0.53 1.89 8.80
N VAL A 69 0.08 2.83 9.49
CA VAL A 69 1.28 2.58 10.31
C VAL A 69 1.06 3.22 11.67
N LEU A 70 0.84 2.39 12.68
CA LEU A 70 0.67 2.86 14.05
C LEU A 70 2.02 3.32 14.63
N PRO A 71 2.03 4.30 15.55
CA PRO A 71 3.26 4.77 16.15
C PRO A 71 4.01 3.66 16.85
N GLY A 72 5.29 3.48 16.51
CA GLY A 72 6.15 2.45 17.11
C GLY A 72 5.85 1.02 16.67
N ALA A 73 4.87 0.79 15.80
CA ALA A 73 4.57 -0.55 15.30
C ALA A 73 5.66 -1.04 14.34
N PRO A 74 6.02 -2.34 14.41
CA PRO A 74 6.97 -2.92 13.47
C PRO A 74 6.36 -3.20 12.09
N ASP A 75 5.05 -3.08 11.95
CA ASP A 75 4.28 -3.51 10.79
C ASP A 75 3.50 -2.36 10.18
N ALA A 76 3.23 -2.47 8.89
CA ALA A 76 2.31 -1.63 8.15
C ALA A 76 1.21 -2.49 7.53
N ASP A 77 0.00 -1.95 7.51
CA ASP A 77 -1.15 -2.61 6.90
C ASP A 77 -1.65 -1.84 5.70
N VAL A 78 -1.77 -2.52 4.56
CA VAL A 78 -2.49 -1.98 3.41
C VAL A 78 -3.98 -2.05 3.72
N GLN A 79 -4.60 -0.89 3.93
CA GLN A 79 -6.02 -0.81 4.29
C GLN A 79 -6.92 -1.02 3.08
N THR A 80 -6.52 -0.47 1.94
CA THR A 80 -7.31 -0.53 0.73
C THR A 80 -6.47 -0.13 -0.49
N ILE A 81 -6.86 -0.64 -1.63
CA ILE A 81 -6.36 -0.20 -2.94
C ILE A 81 -7.48 -0.42 -3.96
N ALA A 82 -7.74 0.59 -4.75
CA ALA A 82 -8.74 0.53 -5.81
C ALA A 82 -8.26 1.26 -7.06
N VAL A 83 -8.50 0.65 -8.20
CA VAL A 83 -8.24 1.24 -9.51
C VAL A 83 -9.53 1.25 -10.30
N ALA A 84 -9.91 2.41 -10.82
CA ALA A 84 -11.09 2.54 -11.65
C ALA A 84 -11.01 1.58 -12.86
N PRO A 85 -12.13 0.93 -13.25
CA PRO A 85 -12.11 -0.01 -14.38
C PRO A 85 -11.50 0.58 -15.65
N ARG A 86 -11.79 1.85 -15.96
CA ARG A 86 -11.23 2.58 -17.10
C ARG A 86 -9.72 2.79 -17.04
N ALA A 87 -9.14 2.76 -15.85
CA ALA A 87 -7.71 3.00 -15.61
C ALA A 87 -6.91 1.71 -15.39
N ARG A 88 -7.54 0.55 -15.47
CA ARG A 88 -6.88 -0.75 -15.33
C ARG A 88 -5.94 -1.04 -16.50
N ARG A 89 -4.97 -1.94 -16.27
CA ARG A 89 -3.97 -2.37 -17.26
C ARG A 89 -2.98 -1.26 -17.70
N ARG A 90 -2.84 -0.20 -16.91
CA ARG A 90 -1.86 0.87 -17.13
C ARG A 90 -0.73 0.85 -16.08
N GLY A 91 -0.68 -0.16 -15.24
CA GLY A 91 0.30 -0.26 -14.15
C GLY A 91 0.00 0.64 -12.95
N LEU A 92 -1.20 1.20 -12.84
CA LEU A 92 -1.55 2.10 -11.73
C LEU A 92 -1.58 1.38 -10.38
N GLY A 93 -2.13 0.17 -10.33
CA GLY A 93 -2.11 -0.64 -9.10
C GLY A 93 -0.70 -0.91 -8.61
N ARG A 94 0.21 -1.23 -9.50
CA ARG A 94 1.62 -1.39 -9.19
C ARG A 94 2.26 -0.09 -8.70
N ALA A 95 1.96 1.02 -9.32
CA ALA A 95 2.47 2.33 -8.92
C ALA A 95 2.01 2.71 -7.51
N LEU A 96 0.72 2.52 -7.21
CA LEU A 96 0.17 2.77 -5.86
C LEU A 96 0.81 1.86 -4.81
N MET A 97 0.94 0.57 -5.09
CA MET A 97 1.60 -0.37 -4.18
C MET A 97 3.07 -0.01 -3.96
N THR A 98 3.78 0.37 -5.01
CA THR A 98 5.19 0.78 -4.92
C THR A 98 5.36 2.00 -4.02
N GLU A 99 4.48 2.99 -4.14
CA GLU A 99 4.48 4.17 -3.25
C GLU A 99 4.25 3.79 -1.79
N MET A 100 3.31 2.88 -1.51
CA MET A 100 3.06 2.40 -0.14
C MET A 100 4.26 1.62 0.41
N ILE A 101 4.89 0.79 -0.40
CA ILE A 101 6.10 0.05 -0.01
C ILE A 101 7.24 1.02 0.32
N ASP A 102 7.44 2.03 -0.51
CA ASP A 102 8.48 3.03 -0.28
C ASP A 102 8.22 3.85 0.99
N GLU A 103 6.97 4.21 1.26
CA GLU A 103 6.60 4.89 2.51
C GLU A 103 6.83 4.02 3.74
N ALA A 104 6.47 2.76 3.66
CA ALA A 104 6.73 1.80 4.74
C ALA A 104 8.23 1.68 5.03
N ARG A 105 9.06 1.66 3.99
CA ARG A 105 10.53 1.67 4.14
C ARG A 105 11.03 2.95 4.77
N ARG A 106 10.51 4.10 4.38
CA ARG A 106 10.87 5.40 5.01
C ARG A 106 10.56 5.42 6.50
N ARG A 107 9.46 4.78 6.89
CA ARG A 107 9.04 4.65 8.30
C ARG A 107 9.75 3.52 9.05
N ARG A 108 10.64 2.78 8.38
CA ARG A 108 11.44 1.68 8.96
C ARG A 108 10.60 0.54 9.54
N VAL A 109 9.42 0.29 9.00
CA VAL A 109 8.67 -0.91 9.34
C VAL A 109 9.35 -2.14 8.77
N ARG A 110 9.18 -3.27 9.43
CA ARG A 110 9.82 -4.53 9.07
C ARG A 110 9.01 -5.37 8.11
N GLU A 111 7.70 -5.27 8.18
CA GLU A 111 6.78 -6.10 7.41
C GLU A 111 5.56 -5.29 6.98
N MET A 112 5.04 -5.64 5.81
CA MET A 112 3.75 -5.15 5.34
C MET A 112 2.79 -6.32 5.19
N PHE A 113 1.55 -6.08 5.57
CA PHE A 113 0.46 -7.04 5.44
C PHE A 113 -0.65 -6.47 4.57
N LEU A 114 -1.32 -7.35 3.86
CA LEU A 114 -2.56 -7.06 3.16
C LEU A 114 -3.48 -8.27 3.21
N GLU A 115 -4.75 -8.03 2.98
CA GLU A 115 -5.76 -9.05 2.77
C GLU A 115 -6.33 -8.87 1.38
N VAL A 116 -6.47 -9.96 0.66
CA VAL A 116 -7.02 -9.98 -0.70
C VAL A 116 -8.07 -11.06 -0.80
N ARG A 117 -9.13 -10.79 -1.57
CA ARG A 117 -10.17 -11.78 -1.83
C ARG A 117 -9.58 -12.99 -2.53
N ALA A 118 -9.94 -14.18 -2.06
CA ALA A 118 -9.51 -15.45 -2.67
C ALA A 118 -10.01 -15.61 -4.12
N ASP A 119 -11.10 -14.91 -4.47
CA ASP A 119 -11.67 -14.90 -5.82
C ASP A 119 -11.08 -13.79 -6.73
N ASN A 120 -10.01 -13.12 -6.29
CA ASN A 120 -9.32 -12.10 -7.09
C ASN A 120 -7.88 -12.54 -7.42
N PRO A 121 -7.68 -13.47 -8.35
CA PRO A 121 -6.35 -13.97 -8.70
C PRO A 121 -5.47 -12.91 -9.34
N GLY A 122 -6.05 -11.94 -10.04
CA GLY A 122 -5.29 -10.85 -10.65
C GLY A 122 -4.58 -9.97 -9.63
N ALA A 123 -5.27 -9.61 -8.55
CA ALA A 123 -4.69 -8.85 -7.46
C ALA A 123 -3.61 -9.66 -6.73
N GLN A 124 -3.89 -10.92 -6.42
CA GLN A 124 -2.91 -11.82 -5.80
C GLN A 124 -1.63 -11.90 -6.63
N HIS A 125 -1.76 -12.02 -7.94
CA HIS A 125 -0.63 -12.11 -8.86
C HIS A 125 0.20 -10.81 -8.85
N LEU A 126 -0.44 -9.66 -8.82
CA LEU A 126 0.24 -8.38 -8.68
C LEU A 126 1.06 -8.33 -7.39
N TYR A 127 0.47 -8.71 -6.27
CA TYR A 127 1.15 -8.68 -4.97
C TYR A 127 2.31 -9.67 -4.90
N GLU A 128 2.14 -10.87 -5.43
CA GLU A 128 3.23 -11.85 -5.55
C GLU A 128 4.38 -11.31 -6.38
N SER A 129 4.09 -10.62 -7.47
CA SER A 129 5.12 -10.00 -8.32
C SER A 129 5.90 -8.90 -7.61
N LEU A 130 5.34 -8.32 -6.55
CA LEU A 130 5.99 -7.32 -5.70
C LEU A 130 6.75 -7.93 -4.52
N GLY A 131 6.68 -9.24 -4.34
CA GLY A 131 7.38 -9.98 -3.29
C GLY A 131 6.51 -10.39 -2.12
N PHE A 132 5.20 -10.12 -2.14
CA PHE A 132 4.29 -10.60 -1.11
C PHE A 132 4.10 -12.12 -1.20
N GLU A 133 4.03 -12.75 -0.05
CA GLU A 133 3.81 -14.19 0.09
C GLU A 133 2.52 -14.45 0.86
N PRO A 134 1.68 -15.42 0.43
CA PRO A 134 0.52 -15.82 1.20
C PRO A 134 0.98 -16.52 2.48
N ILE A 135 0.43 -16.11 3.62
CA ILE A 135 0.78 -16.66 4.94
C ILE A 135 -0.40 -17.27 5.68
N ALA A 136 -1.62 -16.90 5.35
CA ALA A 136 -2.81 -17.39 6.04
C ALA A 136 -4.05 -17.19 5.15
N VAL A 137 -5.10 -17.91 5.50
CA VAL A 137 -6.45 -17.73 4.93
C VAL A 137 -7.39 -17.42 6.08
N ARG A 138 -8.19 -16.37 5.93
CA ARG A 138 -9.29 -16.05 6.84
C ARG A 138 -10.60 -16.50 6.19
N PRO A 139 -11.22 -17.61 6.64
CA PRO A 139 -12.44 -18.11 6.03
C PRO A 139 -13.60 -17.11 6.22
N ARG A 140 -14.41 -16.96 5.18
CA ARG A 140 -15.64 -16.14 5.18
C ARG A 140 -15.43 -14.70 5.64
N TYR A 141 -14.29 -14.13 5.30
CA TYR A 141 -13.91 -12.78 5.75
C TYR A 141 -14.77 -11.70 5.09
N TYR A 142 -15.01 -11.82 3.79
CA TYR A 142 -15.79 -10.85 3.02
C TYR A 142 -17.26 -11.21 3.02
N MET A 143 -18.05 -10.47 3.78
CA MET A 143 -19.50 -10.67 3.89
C MET A 143 -20.25 -9.65 3.03
N PRO A 144 -21.43 -9.96 2.47
CA PRO A 144 -22.24 -11.18 2.70
C PRO A 144 -21.86 -12.40 1.85
N ASP A 145 -20.95 -12.26 0.89
CA ASP A 145 -20.62 -13.31 -0.08
C ASP A 145 -19.94 -14.53 0.56
N GLY A 146 -19.35 -14.38 1.72
CA GLY A 146 -18.63 -15.44 2.41
C GLY A 146 -17.33 -15.84 1.73
N VAL A 147 -16.71 -14.94 0.95
CA VAL A 147 -15.43 -15.19 0.28
C VAL A 147 -14.30 -15.13 1.29
N ASP A 148 -13.37 -16.06 1.18
CA ASP A 148 -12.18 -16.10 2.01
C ASP A 148 -11.24 -14.93 1.69
N ALA A 149 -10.49 -14.48 2.69
CA ALA A 149 -9.36 -13.58 2.51
C ALA A 149 -8.05 -14.36 2.55
N VAL A 150 -7.17 -14.07 1.62
CA VAL A 150 -5.77 -14.50 1.67
C VAL A 150 -4.98 -13.38 2.32
N VAL A 151 -4.31 -13.67 3.42
CA VAL A 151 -3.40 -12.75 4.08
C VAL A 151 -2.02 -12.91 3.46
N MET A 152 -1.46 -11.80 2.99
CA MET A 152 -0.15 -11.78 2.36
C MET A 152 0.80 -10.86 3.12
N ARG A 153 2.08 -11.20 3.10
CA ARG A 153 3.14 -10.50 3.81
C ARG A 153 4.31 -10.18 2.90
N LEU A 154 4.83 -8.97 3.03
CA LEU A 154 6.10 -8.56 2.43
C LEU A 154 7.10 -8.24 3.54
N ALA A 155 8.22 -8.94 3.57
CA ALA A 155 9.33 -8.59 4.44
C ALA A 155 10.08 -7.40 3.83
N LEU A 156 10.21 -6.33 4.61
CA LEU A 156 10.98 -5.15 4.22
C LEU A 156 12.37 -5.26 4.84
N THR A 157 13.37 -5.49 4.01
CA THR A 157 14.75 -5.45 4.47
C THR A 157 15.08 -3.99 4.79
N PRO A 158 15.54 -3.66 6.00
CA PRO A 158 16.07 -2.33 6.25
C PRO A 158 17.20 -2.08 5.27
N ALA A 159 17.26 -0.87 4.69
CA ALA A 159 18.37 -0.48 3.83
C ALA A 159 19.66 -0.78 4.60
N SER A 160 20.45 -1.68 4.06
CA SER A 160 21.75 -2.02 4.61
C SER A 160 22.58 -0.73 4.64
N THR A 161 22.68 -0.11 5.79
CA THR A 161 23.78 0.81 6.05
C THR A 161 25.01 -0.04 5.94
N GLY A 162 25.74 0.14 4.85
CA GLY A 162 26.97 -0.56 4.62
C GLY A 162 27.83 -0.46 5.87
N ALA A 163 28.05 -1.58 6.53
CA ALA A 163 29.07 -1.68 7.55
C ALA A 163 30.37 -1.37 6.85
N VAL A 164 30.88 -0.17 7.06
CA VAL A 164 32.26 0.13 6.75
C VAL A 164 33.07 -0.74 7.69
N GLY A 165 33.55 -1.84 7.16
CA GLY A 165 34.50 -2.66 7.87
C GLY A 165 35.77 -1.84 8.09
N THR A 166 35.93 -1.32 9.27
CA THR A 166 37.23 -0.89 9.75
C THR A 166 38.03 -2.16 9.95
N SER A 167 38.84 -2.49 8.96
CA SER A 167 39.89 -3.43 9.13
C SER A 167 40.97 -2.77 10.00
N ASP A 168 40.92 -3.08 11.28
CA ASP A 168 41.97 -2.75 12.20
C ASP A 168 43.15 -3.70 11.92
N ALA A 169 44.09 -3.22 11.14
CA ALA A 169 45.34 -3.91 10.96
C ALA A 169 46.24 -3.64 12.19
N ALA A 170 46.14 -4.51 13.14
CA ALA A 170 47.11 -4.51 14.24
C ALA A 170 48.48 -4.90 13.71
N SER A 171 49.35 -3.93 13.58
CA SER A 171 50.80 -4.16 13.37
C SER A 171 51.40 -4.74 14.64
N GLN A 172 51.76 -5.99 14.57
CA GLN A 172 52.70 -6.60 15.51
C GLN A 172 54.10 -6.26 15.10
N THR A 173 54.74 -5.36 15.78
CA THR A 173 56.18 -5.23 15.73
C THR A 173 56.77 -6.11 16.82
N GLY A 174 57.33 -7.20 16.38
CA GLY A 174 58.20 -7.99 17.22
C GLY A 174 59.49 -7.25 17.55
N HIS A 175 59.89 -7.31 18.81
CA HIS A 175 61.24 -6.89 19.17
C HIS A 175 61.94 -8.02 19.85
N SER A 176 62.99 -8.43 19.19
CA SER A 176 64.00 -9.37 19.64
C SER A 176 65.16 -8.62 20.31
N SER A 177 65.48 -8.94 21.53
CA SER A 177 66.86 -9.05 22.03
C SER A 177 66.87 -9.42 23.49
#